data_264bd5f93636a34699b6931e6bb478ba
#
_entry.id   264bd5f93636a34699b6931e6bb478ba
#
_cell.length_a   1.000
_cell.length_b   1.000
_cell.length_c   1.000
_cell.angle_alpha   90.00
_cell.angle_beta   90.00
_cell.angle_gamma   90.00
#
_symmetry.space_group_name_H-M   'P 1'
#
loop_
_entity.id
_entity.type
_entity.pdbx_description
1 polymer ?
#
loop_
_entity_poly.entity_id
_entity_poly.type
_entity_poly.pdbx_seq_one_letter_code
_entity_poly.pdbx_strand_id
1 'polypeptide(L)'
;MVNLAFQQLDYLTYFCAKLKIVTMRLPTKLSVLPVILFFSVSAFSQTPSSVIKQKLNKLNFLGSVLYVAAHPDDENTRIIAAMSKGRLAETAYLSMTRGDGGQNLIGQETSELLGLIRTQELLAARRIDGGSQYFTHANDFGFSKSAEEALRFWGKEQILSDVIKVYRMFKPDVIITRFPPDERAGHGHHTASAMLAQEAFDLASNESIFPTQVKESGIWKPNAIYTNTGRWWNNTINENTPGILVFDVGGYS
;
A
#
# COMPACT_ATOMS: atom_id res chain seq x y z
N MET A 1 -0.44 6.33 27.57
CA MET A 1 0.69 7.18 27.17
C MET A 1 1.96 6.61 27.77
N VAL A 2 2.70 5.78 27.06
CA VAL A 2 4.05 5.34 27.46
C VAL A 2 4.88 5.22 26.18
N ASN A 3 5.80 6.15 26.06
CA ASN A 3 7.13 6.18 25.44
C ASN A 3 7.51 5.12 24.38
N LEU A 4 7.28 5.46 23.12
CA LEU A 4 7.94 4.86 21.94
C LEU A 4 9.21 5.62 21.50
N ALA A 5 9.66 6.60 22.25
CA ALA A 5 10.81 7.44 21.90
C ALA A 5 12.18 6.89 22.38
N PHE A 6 12.22 5.87 23.21
CA PHE A 6 13.48 5.37 23.80
C PHE A 6 14.12 4.17 23.11
N GLN A 7 13.45 3.49 22.20
CA GLN A 7 14.04 2.33 21.51
C GLN A 7 14.91 2.65 20.29
N GLN A 8 14.84 3.86 19.76
CA GLN A 8 15.68 4.24 18.60
C GLN A 8 17.10 4.73 18.98
N LEU A 9 17.31 5.12 20.22
CA LEU A 9 18.64 5.59 20.66
C LEU A 9 19.63 4.45 20.95
N ASP A 10 19.15 3.27 21.34
CA ASP A 10 20.03 2.16 21.72
C ASP A 10 20.69 1.45 20.52
N TYR A 11 20.09 1.49 19.35
CA TYR A 11 20.67 0.90 18.15
C TYR A 11 21.85 1.72 17.59
N LEU A 12 21.81 3.03 17.70
CA LEU A 12 22.92 3.87 17.23
C LEU A 12 24.15 3.76 18.15
N THR A 13 23.96 3.63 19.45
CA THR A 13 25.05 3.45 20.43
C THR A 13 25.70 2.09 20.33
N TYR A 14 24.92 1.03 20.01
CA TYR A 14 25.48 -0.32 19.81
C TYR A 14 26.31 -0.45 18.53
N PHE A 15 25.98 0.29 17.48
CA PHE A 15 26.75 0.30 16.23
C PHE A 15 28.06 1.08 16.34
N CYS A 16 28.09 2.16 17.13
CA CYS A 16 29.32 2.93 17.38
C CYS A 16 30.34 2.20 18.25
N ALA A 17 29.93 1.29 19.14
CA ALA A 17 30.84 0.59 20.05
C ALA A 17 31.66 -0.54 19.39
N LYS A 18 31.33 -0.98 18.17
CA LYS A 18 32.05 -2.06 17.46
C LYS A 18 33.00 -1.58 16.38
N LEU A 19 33.07 -0.29 16.06
CA LEU A 19 34.10 0.21 15.16
C LEU A 19 35.41 0.33 15.95
N LYS A 20 36.25 -0.71 15.89
CA LYS A 20 37.68 -0.59 16.23
C LYS A 20 38.30 0.37 15.22
N ILE A 21 38.46 1.64 15.61
CA ILE A 21 39.23 2.61 14.83
C ILE A 21 40.67 2.14 14.85
N VAL A 22 41.11 1.54 13.76
CA VAL A 22 42.56 1.34 13.52
C VAL A 22 43.15 2.73 13.28
N THR A 23 43.75 3.29 14.28
CA THR A 23 44.50 4.56 14.14
C THR A 23 45.75 4.32 13.30
N MET A 24 45.61 4.43 11.99
CA MET A 24 46.78 4.65 11.14
C MET A 24 47.26 6.09 11.32
N ARG A 25 48.49 6.27 11.76
CA ARG A 25 49.17 7.59 11.76
C ARG A 25 49.39 8.02 10.31
N LEU A 26 48.47 8.74 9.73
CA LEU A 26 48.63 9.40 8.45
C LEU A 26 49.45 10.71 8.65
N PRO A 27 50.39 11.03 7.71
CA PRO A 27 51.14 12.27 7.77
C PRO A 27 50.19 13.47 7.69
N THR A 28 50.47 14.50 8.47
CA THR A 28 49.61 15.68 8.74
C THR A 28 49.07 16.40 7.48
N LYS A 29 49.69 16.20 6.32
CA LYS A 29 49.23 16.79 5.04
C LYS A 29 48.07 16.04 4.37
N LEU A 30 47.74 14.81 4.81
CA LEU A 30 46.67 13.99 4.25
C LEU A 30 45.37 14.05 5.10
N SER A 31 45.44 14.64 6.29
CA SER A 31 44.29 14.67 7.24
C SER A 31 43.20 15.69 6.86
N VAL A 32 43.52 16.62 5.97
CA VAL A 32 42.54 17.68 5.56
C VAL A 32 41.65 17.18 4.42
N LEU A 33 42.12 16.24 3.61
CA LEU A 33 41.41 15.74 2.43
C LEU A 33 40.10 14.98 2.79
N PRO A 34 40.04 14.07 3.79
CA PRO A 34 38.81 13.38 4.16
C PRO A 34 37.77 14.32 4.85
N VAL A 35 38.22 15.37 5.53
CA VAL A 35 37.31 16.35 6.13
C VAL A 35 36.62 17.18 5.03
N ILE A 36 37.32 17.56 3.99
CA ILE A 36 36.77 18.27 2.83
C ILE A 36 35.81 17.35 2.04
N LEU A 37 36.14 16.05 1.89
CA LEU A 37 35.26 15.08 1.25
C LEU A 37 33.98 14.83 2.06
N PHE A 38 34.04 14.84 3.39
CA PHE A 38 32.86 14.68 4.25
C PHE A 38 31.94 15.91 4.22
N PHE A 39 32.48 17.11 4.06
CA PHE A 39 31.68 18.34 3.93
C PHE A 39 31.07 18.51 2.53
N SER A 40 31.69 17.95 1.49
CA SER A 40 31.15 18.04 0.12
C SER A 40 29.98 17.08 -0.15
N VAL A 41 29.75 16.06 0.71
CA VAL A 41 28.61 15.13 0.58
C VAL A 41 27.33 15.69 1.21
N SER A 42 27.39 16.81 1.91
CA SER A 42 26.22 17.60 2.31
C SER A 42 25.65 18.41 1.14
N ALA A 43 25.69 17.85 -0.07
CA ALA A 43 24.94 18.40 -1.18
C ALA A 43 23.45 18.30 -0.81
N PHE A 44 22.87 19.43 -0.43
CA PHE A 44 21.44 19.58 -0.17
C PHE A 44 20.69 18.98 -1.35
N SER A 45 20.08 17.81 -1.14
CA SER A 45 19.14 17.25 -2.11
C SER A 45 17.96 18.20 -2.18
N GLN A 46 18.05 19.18 -3.07
CA GLN A 46 16.93 20.08 -3.31
C GLN A 46 15.82 19.27 -3.99
N THR A 47 14.62 19.38 -3.44
CA THR A 47 13.44 18.79 -4.08
C THR A 47 13.31 19.36 -5.49
N PRO A 48 13.28 18.53 -6.55
CA PRO A 48 13.14 19.02 -7.92
C PRO A 48 11.92 19.93 -8.08
N SER A 49 12.06 21.01 -8.83
CA SER A 49 10.97 21.97 -9.08
C SER A 49 9.73 21.33 -9.69
N SER A 50 9.91 20.25 -10.48
CA SER A 50 8.82 19.43 -11.02
C SER A 50 7.98 18.78 -9.92
N VAL A 51 8.62 18.26 -8.87
CA VAL A 51 7.93 17.65 -7.71
C VAL A 51 7.16 18.72 -6.92
N ILE A 52 7.76 19.91 -6.74
CA ILE A 52 7.09 21.02 -6.07
C ILE A 52 5.85 21.44 -6.88
N LYS A 53 6.01 21.60 -8.20
CA LYS A 53 4.89 21.95 -9.10
C LYS A 53 3.77 20.89 -9.04
N GLN A 54 4.12 19.60 -9.04
CA GLN A 54 3.14 18.53 -8.95
C GLN A 54 2.37 18.59 -7.61
N LYS A 55 3.06 18.82 -6.48
CA LYS A 55 2.43 18.98 -5.17
C LYS A 55 1.50 20.19 -5.12
N LEU A 56 1.90 21.31 -5.71
CA LEU A 56 1.05 22.50 -5.81
C LEU A 56 -0.21 22.24 -6.67
N ASN A 57 -0.04 21.54 -7.79
CA ASN A 57 -1.18 21.18 -8.64
C ASN A 57 -2.16 20.24 -7.90
N LYS A 58 -1.64 19.32 -7.06
CA LYS A 58 -2.45 18.40 -6.26
C LYS A 58 -3.38 19.13 -5.28
N LEU A 59 -3.03 20.32 -4.80
CA LEU A 59 -3.88 21.12 -3.91
C LEU A 59 -5.21 21.56 -4.57
N ASN A 60 -5.29 21.53 -5.90
CA ASN A 60 -6.51 21.86 -6.64
C ASN A 60 -7.42 20.66 -6.90
N PHE A 61 -7.05 19.45 -6.44
CA PHE A 61 -7.82 18.24 -6.65
C PHE A 61 -8.07 17.55 -5.31
N LEU A 62 -9.34 17.37 -4.95
CA LEU A 62 -9.75 16.82 -3.66
C LEU A 62 -10.20 15.35 -3.73
N GLY A 63 -10.25 14.76 -4.94
CA GLY A 63 -10.71 13.40 -5.12
C GLY A 63 -9.73 12.35 -4.55
N SER A 64 -10.27 11.27 -4.02
CA SER A 64 -9.53 10.17 -3.41
C SER A 64 -9.93 8.81 -3.99
N VAL A 65 -8.93 7.94 -4.21
CA VAL A 65 -9.11 6.61 -4.81
C VAL A 65 -8.41 5.56 -3.96
N LEU A 66 -9.15 4.52 -3.57
CA LEU A 66 -8.61 3.36 -2.87
C LEU A 66 -8.64 2.13 -3.78
N TYR A 67 -7.49 1.58 -4.07
CA TYR A 67 -7.36 0.30 -4.75
C TYR A 67 -7.32 -0.83 -3.72
N VAL A 68 -8.07 -1.92 -3.94
CA VAL A 68 -8.20 -3.01 -2.97
C VAL A 68 -7.93 -4.36 -3.64
N ALA A 69 -7.05 -5.15 -3.03
CA ALA A 69 -6.77 -6.53 -3.46
C ALA A 69 -6.32 -7.42 -2.28
N ALA A 70 -6.01 -8.68 -2.56
CA ALA A 70 -5.72 -9.68 -1.53
C ALA A 70 -4.26 -9.68 -1.08
N HIS A 71 -3.30 -9.60 -2.03
CA HIS A 71 -1.88 -9.80 -1.75
C HIS A 71 -1.01 -8.65 -2.28
N PRO A 72 0.23 -8.53 -1.80
CA PRO A 72 1.27 -7.83 -2.52
C PRO A 72 1.44 -8.43 -3.93
N ASP A 73 1.53 -7.62 -4.99
CA ASP A 73 1.56 -7.97 -6.42
C ASP A 73 0.20 -8.03 -7.16
N ASP A 74 -0.90 -8.01 -6.45
CA ASP A 74 -2.23 -7.94 -7.08
C ASP A 74 -2.58 -6.55 -7.61
N GLU A 75 -1.91 -5.52 -7.13
CA GLU A 75 -2.23 -4.14 -7.49
C GLU A 75 -1.94 -3.85 -8.97
N ASN A 76 -2.82 -3.07 -9.58
CA ASN A 76 -2.53 -2.47 -10.87
C ASN A 76 -1.76 -1.15 -10.66
N THR A 77 -0.42 -1.25 -10.66
CA THR A 77 0.49 -0.11 -10.44
C THR A 77 0.28 1.02 -11.44
N ARG A 78 -0.12 0.70 -12.68
CA ARG A 78 -0.43 1.70 -13.71
C ARG A 78 -1.67 2.53 -13.34
N ILE A 79 -2.73 1.90 -12.85
CA ILE A 79 -3.94 2.61 -12.39
C ILE A 79 -3.57 3.48 -11.18
N ILE A 80 -2.83 2.96 -10.21
CA ILE A 80 -2.41 3.72 -9.03
C ILE A 80 -1.59 4.95 -9.46
N ALA A 81 -0.60 4.78 -10.34
CA ALA A 81 0.22 5.88 -10.85
C ALA A 81 -0.62 6.89 -11.67
N ALA A 82 -1.53 6.42 -12.52
CA ALA A 82 -2.41 7.27 -13.31
C ALA A 82 -3.33 8.13 -12.42
N MET A 83 -3.88 7.55 -11.35
CA MET A 83 -4.71 8.30 -10.40
C MET A 83 -3.88 9.28 -9.57
N SER A 84 -2.77 8.83 -8.97
CA SER A 84 -1.97 9.66 -8.05
C SER A 84 -1.18 10.76 -8.76
N LYS A 85 -0.52 10.45 -9.88
CA LYS A 85 0.36 11.38 -10.61
C LYS A 85 -0.31 12.04 -11.81
N GLY A 86 -1.17 11.29 -12.50
CA GLY A 86 -1.85 11.78 -13.69
C GLY A 86 -3.09 12.59 -13.36
N ARG A 87 -3.96 12.07 -12.50
CA ARG A 87 -5.19 12.75 -12.07
C ARG A 87 -5.01 13.56 -10.80
N LEU A 88 -3.87 13.44 -10.13
CA LEU A 88 -3.52 14.12 -8.87
C LEU A 88 -4.45 13.77 -7.70
N ALA A 89 -5.17 12.64 -7.82
CA ALA A 89 -6.02 12.12 -6.75
C ALA A 89 -5.18 11.66 -5.56
N GLU A 90 -5.72 11.82 -4.35
CA GLU A 90 -5.16 11.09 -3.20
C GLU A 90 -5.42 9.60 -3.43
N THR A 91 -4.37 8.80 -3.53
CA THR A 91 -4.51 7.41 -3.96
C THR A 91 -3.86 6.47 -2.94
N ALA A 92 -4.51 5.37 -2.64
CA ALA A 92 -3.96 4.35 -1.76
C ALA A 92 -4.21 2.94 -2.28
N TYR A 93 -3.39 2.00 -1.83
CA TYR A 93 -3.58 0.57 -1.99
C TYR A 93 -3.85 -0.07 -0.63
N LEU A 94 -4.92 -0.84 -0.52
CA LEU A 94 -5.20 -1.74 0.59
C LEU A 94 -4.97 -3.18 0.14
N SER A 95 -3.93 -3.80 0.64
CA SER A 95 -3.70 -5.24 0.53
C SER A 95 -4.29 -5.94 1.76
N MET A 96 -5.10 -6.99 1.58
CA MET A 96 -5.64 -7.72 2.73
C MET A 96 -4.53 -8.35 3.54
N THR A 97 -3.58 -9.02 2.89
CA THR A 97 -2.45 -9.71 3.52
C THR A 97 -1.12 -9.01 3.25
N ARG A 98 -0.07 -9.49 3.90
CA ARG A 98 1.32 -9.09 3.61
C ARG A 98 2.05 -10.07 2.70
N GLY A 99 1.35 -11.10 2.18
CA GLY A 99 1.94 -12.13 1.32
C GLY A 99 2.88 -13.08 2.05
N ASP A 100 2.70 -13.23 3.35
CA ASP A 100 3.49 -14.08 4.23
C ASP A 100 3.37 -15.58 3.90
N GLY A 101 2.24 -16.03 3.33
CA GLY A 101 2.03 -17.39 2.83
C GLY A 101 2.44 -17.63 1.38
N GLY A 102 2.97 -16.61 0.70
CA GLY A 102 3.39 -16.70 -0.68
C GLY A 102 4.72 -17.44 -0.89
N GLN A 103 5.14 -17.52 -2.16
CA GLN A 103 6.42 -18.09 -2.55
C GLN A 103 7.51 -17.02 -2.56
N ASN A 104 8.72 -17.40 -2.10
CA ASN A 104 9.92 -16.59 -2.26
C ASN A 104 10.81 -17.24 -3.34
N LEU A 105 10.89 -16.60 -4.51
CA LEU A 105 11.69 -17.10 -5.64
C LEU A 105 13.15 -16.61 -5.60
N ILE A 106 13.50 -15.71 -4.68
CA ILE A 106 14.79 -15.02 -4.66
C ILE A 106 15.59 -15.41 -3.41
N GLY A 107 14.93 -15.71 -2.31
CA GLY A 107 15.54 -15.98 -1.01
C GLY A 107 14.96 -17.22 -0.34
N GLN A 108 15.31 -17.39 0.93
CA GLN A 108 14.87 -18.53 1.77
C GLN A 108 13.86 -18.10 2.85
N GLU A 109 13.55 -16.83 2.93
CA GLU A 109 12.62 -16.28 3.90
C GLU A 109 11.21 -16.77 3.59
N THR A 110 10.52 -17.23 4.63
CA THR A 110 9.12 -17.69 4.59
C THR A 110 8.35 -17.07 5.75
N SER A 111 7.04 -17.20 5.72
CA SER A 111 6.13 -16.73 6.78
C SER A 111 6.34 -15.25 7.10
N GLU A 112 6.44 -14.85 8.35
CA GLU A 112 6.53 -13.46 8.80
C GLU A 112 7.72 -12.70 8.19
N LEU A 113 8.85 -13.39 7.95
CA LEU A 113 10.02 -12.77 7.31
C LEU A 113 9.73 -12.41 5.85
N LEU A 114 9.04 -13.29 5.12
CA LEU A 114 8.59 -12.99 3.77
C LEU A 114 7.58 -11.84 3.76
N GLY A 115 6.61 -11.84 4.68
CA GLY A 115 5.65 -10.76 4.83
C GLY A 115 6.31 -9.41 5.11
N LEU A 116 7.40 -9.39 5.88
CA LEU A 116 8.19 -8.18 6.11
C LEU A 116 8.87 -7.68 4.82
N ILE A 117 9.49 -8.59 4.05
CA ILE A 117 10.12 -8.26 2.77
C ILE A 117 9.08 -7.70 1.80
N ARG A 118 7.97 -8.39 1.59
CA ARG A 118 6.91 -7.97 0.67
C ARG A 118 6.24 -6.66 1.08
N THR A 119 6.15 -6.40 2.40
CA THR A 119 5.75 -5.09 2.89
C THR A 119 6.70 -3.98 2.41
N GLN A 120 8.02 -4.21 2.48
CA GLN A 120 9.00 -3.21 2.02
C GLN A 120 8.98 -3.03 0.50
N GLU A 121 8.71 -4.09 -0.26
CA GLU A 121 8.52 -4.03 -1.72
C GLU A 121 7.33 -3.14 -2.07
N LEU A 122 6.17 -3.34 -1.42
CA LEU A 122 5.00 -2.48 -1.62
C LEU A 122 5.26 -1.02 -1.24
N LEU A 123 5.96 -0.77 -0.12
CA LEU A 123 6.33 0.59 0.26
C LEU A 123 7.30 1.23 -0.74
N ALA A 124 8.17 0.42 -1.38
CA ALA A 124 9.03 0.88 -2.46
C ALA A 124 8.22 1.23 -3.71
N ALA A 125 7.26 0.39 -4.10
CA ALA A 125 6.35 0.65 -5.21
C ALA A 125 5.54 1.94 -4.99
N ARG A 126 5.01 2.17 -3.79
CA ARG A 126 4.26 3.40 -3.41
C ARG A 126 5.12 4.65 -3.52
N ARG A 127 6.42 4.59 -3.22
CA ARG A 127 7.34 5.73 -3.45
C ARG A 127 7.46 6.09 -4.94
N ILE A 128 7.31 5.11 -5.82
CA ILE A 128 7.39 5.31 -7.27
C ILE A 128 6.04 5.78 -7.84
N ASP A 129 4.95 5.09 -7.53
CA ASP A 129 3.63 5.40 -8.10
C ASP A 129 2.90 6.55 -7.38
N GLY A 130 3.34 6.92 -6.18
CA GLY A 130 2.81 8.06 -5.41
C GLY A 130 1.57 7.74 -4.59
N GLY A 131 1.19 6.46 -4.47
CA GLY A 131 0.13 6.01 -3.57
C GLY A 131 0.58 5.85 -2.13
N SER A 132 -0.38 5.68 -1.22
CA SER A 132 -0.18 5.25 0.16
C SER A 132 -0.46 3.74 0.29
N GLN A 133 0.10 3.08 1.32
CA GLN A 133 -0.08 1.64 1.54
C GLN A 133 -0.82 1.37 2.84
N TYR A 134 -1.84 0.51 2.77
CA TYR A 134 -2.57 -0.03 3.91
C TYR A 134 -2.58 -1.56 3.88
N PHE A 135 -2.72 -2.16 5.06
CA PHE A 135 -2.88 -3.60 5.25
C PHE A 135 -3.96 -3.87 6.29
N THR A 136 -4.57 -5.05 6.23
CA THR A 136 -5.38 -5.59 7.31
C THR A 136 -4.54 -6.52 8.21
N HIS A 137 -5.17 -7.16 9.18
CA HIS A 137 -4.55 -8.21 10.01
C HIS A 137 -4.66 -9.61 9.41
N ALA A 138 -5.16 -9.75 8.17
CA ALA A 138 -5.26 -11.04 7.52
C ALA A 138 -3.89 -11.64 7.24
N ASN A 139 -3.69 -12.89 7.65
CA ASN A 139 -2.52 -13.68 7.30
C ASN A 139 -2.73 -14.37 5.96
N ASP A 140 -1.72 -14.34 5.11
CA ASP A 140 -1.69 -15.18 3.92
C ASP A 140 -1.33 -16.62 4.34
N PHE A 141 -2.20 -17.56 4.06
CA PHE A 141 -1.98 -18.99 4.36
C PHE A 141 -1.76 -19.81 3.07
N GLY A 142 -1.40 -19.16 1.97
CA GLY A 142 -1.19 -19.78 0.68
C GLY A 142 -2.50 -19.96 -0.10
N PHE A 143 -2.62 -21.02 -0.87
CA PHE A 143 -3.78 -21.23 -1.73
C PHE A 143 -5.06 -21.48 -0.94
N SER A 144 -6.07 -20.68 -1.19
CA SER A 144 -7.43 -20.81 -0.63
C SER A 144 -8.40 -21.26 -1.72
N LYS A 145 -9.22 -22.28 -1.42
CA LYS A 145 -10.15 -22.89 -2.37
C LYS A 145 -11.40 -22.06 -2.59
N SER A 146 -11.86 -21.34 -1.56
CA SER A 146 -13.08 -20.54 -1.64
C SER A 146 -13.00 -19.30 -0.74
N ALA A 147 -13.89 -18.33 -1.00
CA ALA A 147 -14.01 -17.15 -0.16
C ALA A 147 -14.41 -17.49 1.28
N GLU A 148 -15.28 -18.51 1.48
CA GLU A 148 -15.72 -18.95 2.79
C GLU A 148 -14.54 -19.52 3.60
N GLU A 149 -13.65 -20.26 2.95
CA GLU A 149 -12.42 -20.75 3.58
C GLU A 149 -11.55 -19.58 4.03
N ALA A 150 -11.28 -18.62 3.13
CA ALA A 150 -10.49 -17.44 3.44
C ALA A 150 -11.09 -16.63 4.61
N LEU A 151 -12.37 -16.30 4.53
CA LEU A 151 -13.07 -15.52 5.55
C LEU A 151 -13.12 -16.23 6.92
N ARG A 152 -13.19 -17.57 6.92
CA ARG A 152 -13.14 -18.36 8.16
C ARG A 152 -11.76 -18.28 8.81
N PHE A 153 -10.67 -18.45 8.04
CA PHE A 153 -9.31 -18.39 8.57
C PHE A 153 -8.89 -16.99 8.99
N TRP A 154 -9.31 -15.98 8.24
CA TRP A 154 -9.02 -14.59 8.55
C TRP A 154 -9.84 -14.03 9.73
N GLY A 155 -11.00 -14.66 10.03
CA GLY A 155 -11.98 -14.07 10.95
C GLY A 155 -12.71 -12.92 10.28
N LYS A 156 -13.79 -13.21 9.52
CA LYS A 156 -14.51 -12.25 8.66
C LYS A 156 -14.77 -10.91 9.34
N GLU A 157 -15.32 -10.92 10.57
CA GLU A 157 -15.67 -9.70 11.29
C GLU A 157 -14.45 -8.81 11.59
N GLN A 158 -13.33 -9.43 11.98
CA GLN A 158 -12.08 -8.73 12.26
C GLN A 158 -11.56 -8.02 11.01
N ILE A 159 -11.51 -8.73 9.88
CA ILE A 159 -10.99 -8.15 8.64
C ILE A 159 -11.95 -7.13 8.02
N LEU A 160 -13.26 -7.35 8.13
CA LEU A 160 -14.25 -6.35 7.75
C LEU A 160 -14.08 -5.05 8.58
N SER A 161 -13.83 -5.19 9.88
CA SER A 161 -13.50 -4.05 10.75
C SER A 161 -12.28 -3.28 10.27
N ASP A 162 -11.21 -3.98 9.85
CA ASP A 162 -10.01 -3.34 9.31
C ASP A 162 -10.29 -2.59 8.02
N VAL A 163 -11.03 -3.19 7.09
CA VAL A 163 -11.39 -2.55 5.81
C VAL A 163 -12.24 -1.29 6.06
N ILE A 164 -13.26 -1.38 6.93
CA ILE A 164 -14.10 -0.23 7.30
C ILE A 164 -13.25 0.86 7.97
N LYS A 165 -12.30 0.48 8.82
CA LYS A 165 -11.37 1.43 9.45
C LYS A 165 -10.56 2.20 8.41
N VAL A 166 -10.04 1.51 7.40
CA VAL A 166 -9.30 2.15 6.30
C VAL A 166 -10.23 3.10 5.52
N TYR A 167 -11.47 2.70 5.22
CA TYR A 167 -12.43 3.57 4.53
C TYR A 167 -12.73 4.84 5.33
N ARG A 168 -12.92 4.73 6.64
CA ARG A 168 -13.18 5.87 7.51
C ARG A 168 -11.98 6.78 7.71
N MET A 169 -10.76 6.21 7.73
CA MET A 169 -9.52 6.98 7.88
C MET A 169 -9.08 7.65 6.59
N PHE A 170 -9.03 6.89 5.51
CA PHE A 170 -8.55 7.37 4.20
C PHE A 170 -9.60 8.20 3.46
N LYS A 171 -10.89 7.91 3.69
CA LYS A 171 -12.04 8.59 3.09
C LYS A 171 -12.05 8.55 1.56
N PRO A 172 -12.05 7.35 0.94
CA PRO A 172 -12.04 7.23 -0.50
C PRO A 172 -13.35 7.70 -1.13
N ASP A 173 -13.28 8.52 -2.16
CA ASP A 173 -14.45 8.83 -3.02
C ASP A 173 -14.78 7.66 -3.92
N VAL A 174 -13.75 7.01 -4.45
CA VAL A 174 -13.87 5.88 -5.37
C VAL A 174 -13.05 4.71 -4.85
N ILE A 175 -13.64 3.52 -4.92
CA ILE A 175 -12.98 2.26 -4.60
C ILE A 175 -12.85 1.45 -5.87
N ILE A 176 -11.68 0.83 -6.07
CA ILE A 176 -11.43 -0.07 -7.20
C ILE A 176 -10.96 -1.41 -6.63
N THR A 177 -11.78 -2.46 -6.78
CA THR A 177 -11.35 -3.82 -6.44
C THR A 177 -10.57 -4.43 -7.61
N ARG A 178 -9.49 -5.16 -7.29
CA ARG A 178 -8.72 -5.91 -8.29
C ARG A 178 -9.53 -7.05 -8.89
N PHE A 179 -10.32 -7.70 -8.07
CA PHE A 179 -11.04 -8.93 -8.38
C PHE A 179 -12.56 -8.72 -8.33
N PRO A 180 -13.33 -9.54 -9.07
CA PRO A 180 -14.77 -9.62 -8.86
C PRO A 180 -15.08 -10.38 -7.55
N PRO A 181 -16.27 -10.16 -6.94
CA PRO A 181 -16.67 -10.81 -5.69
C PRO A 181 -17.28 -12.21 -5.92
N ASP A 182 -16.79 -12.93 -6.91
CA ASP A 182 -17.30 -14.25 -7.31
C ASP A 182 -16.16 -15.17 -7.76
N GLU A 183 -16.51 -16.42 -8.16
CA GLU A 183 -15.55 -17.47 -8.53
C GLU A 183 -14.62 -17.11 -9.70
N ARG A 184 -14.95 -16.11 -10.50
CA ARG A 184 -14.09 -15.61 -11.57
C ARG A 184 -12.78 -15.03 -11.04
N ALA A 185 -12.70 -14.70 -9.78
CA ALA A 185 -11.45 -14.28 -9.12
C ALA A 185 -10.40 -15.42 -9.05
N GLY A 186 -10.80 -16.68 -9.19
CA GLY A 186 -9.93 -17.85 -9.30
C GLY A 186 -9.22 -18.30 -8.03
N HIS A 187 -9.32 -17.54 -6.93
CA HIS A 187 -8.66 -17.82 -5.64
C HIS A 187 -9.54 -17.30 -4.49
N GLY A 188 -9.62 -18.06 -3.39
CA GLY A 188 -10.49 -17.68 -2.27
C GLY A 188 -10.15 -16.33 -1.64
N HIS A 189 -8.86 -16.01 -1.44
CA HIS A 189 -8.44 -14.69 -0.94
C HIS A 189 -8.86 -13.56 -1.87
N HIS A 190 -8.74 -13.76 -3.21
CA HIS A 190 -9.13 -12.78 -4.20
C HIS A 190 -10.63 -12.46 -4.11
N THR A 191 -11.47 -13.50 -4.12
CA THR A 191 -12.91 -13.36 -3.98
C THR A 191 -13.28 -12.70 -2.65
N ALA A 192 -12.68 -13.17 -1.54
CA ALA A 192 -12.92 -12.64 -0.20
C ALA A 192 -12.54 -11.15 -0.09
N SER A 193 -11.43 -10.72 -0.69
CA SER A 193 -11.01 -9.32 -0.70
C SER A 193 -12.05 -8.41 -1.36
N ALA A 194 -12.62 -8.85 -2.49
CA ALA A 194 -13.65 -8.10 -3.20
C ALA A 194 -14.99 -8.09 -2.45
N MET A 195 -15.38 -9.22 -1.84
CA MET A 195 -16.59 -9.31 -1.00
C MET A 195 -16.50 -8.37 0.21
N LEU A 196 -15.37 -8.38 0.92
CA LEU A 196 -15.14 -7.49 2.06
C LEU A 196 -15.14 -6.01 1.65
N ALA A 197 -14.56 -5.69 0.48
CA ALA A 197 -14.57 -4.33 -0.02
C ALA A 197 -16.00 -3.84 -0.33
N GLN A 198 -16.85 -4.69 -0.92
CA GLN A 198 -18.26 -4.36 -1.17
C GLN A 198 -19.08 -4.24 0.12
N GLU A 199 -18.92 -5.18 1.05
CA GLU A 199 -19.62 -5.13 2.33
C GLU A 199 -19.22 -3.87 3.12
N ALA A 200 -17.95 -3.53 3.13
CA ALA A 200 -17.46 -2.31 3.76
C ALA A 200 -17.97 -1.03 3.08
N PHE A 201 -18.18 -1.04 1.75
CA PHE A 201 -18.75 0.08 1.01
C PHE A 201 -20.15 0.46 1.54
N ASP A 202 -20.96 -0.53 1.84
CA ASP A 202 -22.32 -0.32 2.37
C ASP A 202 -22.30 0.07 3.86
N LEU A 203 -21.36 -0.50 4.64
CA LEU A 203 -21.37 -0.39 6.10
C LEU A 203 -20.54 0.78 6.65
N ALA A 204 -19.58 1.33 5.93
CA ALA A 204 -18.67 2.36 6.45
C ALA A 204 -19.39 3.66 6.86
N SER A 205 -20.58 3.94 6.29
CA SER A 205 -21.43 5.08 6.65
C SER A 205 -22.38 4.81 7.81
N ASN A 206 -22.46 3.58 8.32
CA ASN A 206 -23.36 3.23 9.41
C ASN A 206 -22.70 3.47 10.77
N GLU A 207 -23.24 4.38 11.56
CA GLU A 207 -22.72 4.75 12.89
C GLU A 207 -22.77 3.61 13.90
N SER A 208 -23.69 2.65 13.74
CA SER A 208 -23.85 1.51 14.65
C SER A 208 -22.78 0.43 14.43
N ILE A 209 -22.11 0.44 13.28
CA ILE A 209 -21.07 -0.53 12.94
C ILE A 209 -19.72 -0.01 13.47
N PHE A 210 -19.09 -0.79 14.33
CA PHE A 210 -17.80 -0.45 14.97
C PHE A 210 -17.79 0.97 15.57
N PRO A 211 -18.59 1.27 16.59
CA PRO A 211 -18.81 2.64 17.10
C PRO A 211 -17.54 3.29 17.67
N THR A 212 -16.56 2.50 18.10
CA THR A 212 -15.25 3.03 18.52
C THR A 212 -14.52 3.70 17.36
N GLN A 213 -14.55 3.10 16.17
CA GLN A 213 -13.94 3.69 14.97
C GLN A 213 -14.69 4.97 14.55
N VAL A 214 -16.01 5.02 14.76
CA VAL A 214 -16.80 6.23 14.47
C VAL A 214 -16.35 7.40 15.34
N LYS A 215 -16.06 7.16 16.62
CA LYS A 215 -15.51 8.19 17.52
C LYS A 215 -14.13 8.69 17.11
N GLU A 216 -13.31 7.82 16.54
CA GLU A 216 -11.94 8.15 16.13
C GLU A 216 -11.86 8.87 14.78
N SER A 217 -12.64 8.44 13.79
CA SER A 217 -12.48 8.86 12.38
C SER A 217 -13.77 9.41 11.75
N GLY A 218 -14.90 9.29 12.43
CA GLY A 218 -16.23 9.56 11.88
C GLY A 218 -16.70 8.43 10.95
N ILE A 219 -17.84 8.65 10.32
CA ILE A 219 -18.35 7.78 9.25
C ILE A 219 -17.83 8.27 7.89
N TRP A 220 -17.86 7.38 6.89
CA TRP A 220 -17.58 7.75 5.52
C TRP A 220 -18.45 6.95 4.54
N LYS A 221 -18.97 7.62 3.52
CA LYS A 221 -19.72 6.98 2.43
C LYS A 221 -18.97 7.23 1.12
N PRO A 222 -18.30 6.21 0.55
CA PRO A 222 -17.73 6.34 -0.78
C PRO A 222 -18.81 6.57 -1.84
N ASN A 223 -18.46 7.25 -2.93
CA ASN A 223 -19.42 7.57 -3.99
C ASN A 223 -19.63 6.40 -4.97
N ALA A 224 -18.59 5.61 -5.22
CA ALA A 224 -18.63 4.50 -6.18
C ALA A 224 -17.62 3.41 -5.85
N ILE A 225 -17.96 2.18 -6.24
CA ILE A 225 -17.07 1.02 -6.24
C ILE A 225 -17.06 0.38 -7.62
N TYR A 226 -15.87 0.11 -8.15
CA TYR A 226 -15.65 -0.50 -9.47
C TYR A 226 -14.77 -1.73 -9.32
N THR A 227 -14.88 -2.66 -10.27
CA THR A 227 -13.94 -3.79 -10.40
C THR A 227 -12.99 -3.53 -11.56
N ASN A 228 -11.69 -3.64 -11.33
CA ASN A 228 -10.68 -3.58 -12.38
C ASN A 228 -10.83 -4.81 -13.28
N THR A 229 -11.19 -4.60 -14.52
CA THR A 229 -11.43 -5.65 -15.49
C THR A 229 -10.62 -5.44 -16.77
N GLY A 230 -10.61 -6.44 -17.65
CA GLY A 230 -9.94 -6.38 -18.94
C GLY A 230 -10.23 -7.64 -19.77
N ARG A 231 -9.75 -7.64 -21.02
CA ARG A 231 -9.97 -8.76 -21.95
C ARG A 231 -9.42 -10.10 -21.45
N TRP A 232 -8.47 -10.08 -20.56
CA TRP A 232 -7.89 -11.27 -19.92
C TRP A 232 -8.82 -11.93 -18.88
N TRP A 233 -9.80 -11.17 -18.34
CA TRP A 233 -10.89 -11.73 -17.53
C TRP A 233 -12.08 -12.18 -18.36
N ASN A 234 -12.40 -11.38 -19.39
CA ASN A 234 -13.51 -11.65 -20.29
C ASN A 234 -13.17 -11.05 -21.66
N ASN A 235 -12.91 -11.90 -22.64
CA ASN A 235 -12.51 -11.50 -23.99
C ASN A 235 -13.62 -10.77 -24.78
N THR A 236 -14.88 -10.82 -24.31
CA THR A 236 -16.00 -10.10 -24.93
C THR A 236 -16.12 -8.64 -24.47
N ILE A 237 -15.41 -8.25 -23.39
CA ILE A 237 -15.43 -6.88 -22.89
C ILE A 237 -14.68 -5.95 -23.87
N ASN A 238 -15.32 -4.85 -24.22
CA ASN A 238 -14.75 -3.75 -25.01
C ASN A 238 -15.26 -2.40 -24.49
N GLU A 239 -14.75 -1.33 -25.06
CA GLU A 239 -15.06 0.06 -24.65
C GLU A 239 -16.54 0.43 -24.77
N ASN A 240 -17.31 -0.28 -25.62
CA ASN A 240 -18.75 -0.05 -25.81
C ASN A 240 -19.62 -0.94 -24.91
N THR A 241 -19.02 -1.80 -24.09
CA THR A 241 -19.76 -2.66 -23.15
C THR A 241 -20.39 -1.80 -22.05
N PRO A 242 -21.72 -1.87 -21.84
CA PRO A 242 -22.38 -1.09 -20.81
C PRO A 242 -21.75 -1.27 -19.42
N GLY A 243 -21.55 -0.17 -18.69
CA GLY A 243 -20.94 -0.18 -17.38
C GLY A 243 -19.41 -0.24 -17.35
N ILE A 244 -18.76 -0.27 -18.52
CA ILE A 244 -17.29 -0.22 -18.62
C ILE A 244 -16.83 1.23 -18.70
N LEU A 245 -15.89 1.58 -17.80
CA LEU A 245 -15.13 2.82 -17.85
C LEU A 245 -13.71 2.51 -18.35
N VAL A 246 -13.31 3.17 -19.42
CA VAL A 246 -11.98 2.99 -20.01
C VAL A 246 -11.06 4.12 -19.54
N PHE A 247 -9.91 3.76 -18.99
CA PHE A 247 -8.85 4.68 -18.64
C PHE A 247 -7.60 4.40 -19.46
N ASP A 248 -7.08 5.42 -20.11
CA ASP A 248 -5.76 5.36 -20.73
C ASP A 248 -4.68 5.48 -19.64
N VAL A 249 -3.90 4.42 -19.50
CA VAL A 249 -2.77 4.34 -18.56
C VAL A 249 -1.42 4.19 -19.29
N GLY A 250 -1.38 4.39 -20.60
CA GLY A 250 -0.22 4.14 -21.45
C GLY A 250 1.03 4.95 -21.11
N GLY A 251 0.89 6.08 -20.45
CA GLY A 251 2.01 6.92 -20.01
C GLY A 251 2.57 6.59 -18.62
N TYR A 252 2.09 5.52 -17.96
CA TYR A 252 2.40 5.20 -16.55
C TYR A 252 3.01 3.78 -16.39
N SER A 253 3.69 3.28 -17.40
CA SER A 253 4.39 1.97 -17.36
C SER A 253 5.82 2.12 -16.89
#